data_f7fe8671d4735d01ea5245c093bd3c93
#
_entry.id   f7fe8671d4735d01ea5245c093bd3c93
#
_cell.length_a   1.000
_cell.length_b   1.000
_cell.length_c   1.000
_cell.angle_alpha   90.00
_cell.angle_beta   90.00
_cell.angle_gamma   90.00
#
_symmetry.space_group_name_H-M   'P 1'
#
loop_
_entity.id
_entity.type
_entity.pdbx_description
1 polymer ?
#
loop_
_entity_poly.entity_id
_entity_poly.type
_entity_poly.pdbx_seq_one_letter_code
_entity_poly.pdbx_strand_id
1 'polypeptide(L)'
;MPELPEVEVTRRGLAPAIVGRSVTAVNVRTPKLREPLQDLAALLPGLTLEHLERRAKYLIWTFRSAAGEKRWLLTHMGMSGSWRIWSLPAPSAHKHDHADIVFGDVLVRYTDPRRFGSILFMTTDPRKSLPLTKL
;
A
#
# COMPACT_ATOMS: atom_id res chain seq x y z
N MET A 1 8.22 -15.80 4.72
CA MET A 1 7.38 -14.78 5.39
C MET A 1 8.20 -13.53 5.66
N PRO A 2 7.74 -12.34 5.25
CA PRO A 2 8.46 -11.13 5.58
C PRO A 2 8.53 -10.91 7.09
N GLU A 3 9.74 -10.78 7.59
CA GLU A 3 10.00 -10.51 8.99
C GLU A 3 10.09 -9.00 9.24
N LEU A 4 10.15 -8.58 10.50
CA LEU A 4 10.21 -7.16 10.85
C LEU A 4 11.32 -6.40 10.12
N PRO A 5 12.56 -6.93 10.01
CA PRO A 5 13.60 -6.23 9.26
C PRO A 5 13.26 -6.03 7.78
N GLU A 6 12.60 -7.00 7.15
CA GLU A 6 12.20 -6.92 5.74
C GLU A 6 11.10 -5.89 5.53
N VAL A 7 10.14 -5.82 6.46
CA VAL A 7 9.07 -4.82 6.41
C VAL A 7 9.65 -3.41 6.56
N GLU A 8 10.60 -3.23 7.47
CA GLU A 8 11.25 -1.94 7.66
C GLU A 8 12.11 -1.54 6.46
N VAL A 9 12.81 -2.49 5.83
CA VAL A 9 13.57 -2.24 4.60
C VAL A 9 12.63 -1.79 3.47
N THR A 10 11.48 -2.46 3.35
CA THR A 10 10.46 -2.07 2.37
C THR A 10 10.00 -0.63 2.61
N ARG A 11 9.64 -0.28 3.84
CA ARG A 11 9.22 1.08 4.18
C ARG A 11 10.30 2.10 3.82
N ARG A 12 11.55 1.82 4.18
CA ARG A 12 12.67 2.73 3.90
C ARG A 12 12.95 2.88 2.41
N GLY A 13 12.66 1.86 1.63
CA GLY A 13 12.81 1.91 0.17
C GLY A 13 11.71 2.71 -0.50
N LEU A 14 10.47 2.58 -0.02
CA LEU A 14 9.32 3.26 -0.63
C LEU A 14 9.22 4.72 -0.21
N ALA A 15 9.38 5.03 1.08
CA ALA A 15 9.04 6.34 1.64
C ALA A 15 9.72 7.51 0.91
N PRO A 16 11.03 7.51 0.64
CA PRO A 16 11.66 8.66 -0.03
C PRO A 16 11.12 8.93 -1.42
N ALA A 17 10.58 7.91 -2.08
CA ALA A 17 10.12 8.02 -3.47
C ALA A 17 8.67 8.46 -3.57
N ILE A 18 7.82 8.19 -2.57
CA ILE A 18 6.38 8.39 -2.67
C ILE A 18 5.78 9.32 -1.62
N VAL A 19 6.41 9.51 -0.47
CA VAL A 19 5.89 10.43 0.55
C VAL A 19 5.93 11.86 0.00
N GLY A 20 4.82 12.58 0.17
CA GLY A 20 4.62 13.92 -0.37
C GLY A 20 4.02 13.94 -1.77
N ARG A 21 3.82 12.79 -2.39
CA ARG A 21 3.26 12.70 -3.74
C ARG A 21 1.79 12.32 -3.71
N SER A 22 1.07 12.75 -4.74
CA SER A 22 -0.34 12.42 -4.92
C SER A 22 -0.50 11.17 -5.78
N VAL A 23 -1.48 10.36 -5.45
CA VAL A 23 -1.87 9.22 -6.27
C VAL A 23 -2.53 9.71 -7.54
N THR A 24 -2.02 9.30 -8.70
CA THR A 24 -2.57 9.68 -10.00
C THR A 24 -3.42 8.59 -10.61
N ALA A 25 -3.12 7.33 -10.31
CA ALA A 25 -3.89 6.19 -10.81
C ALA A 25 -3.66 4.97 -9.93
N VAL A 26 -4.60 4.05 -9.98
CA VAL A 26 -4.50 2.76 -9.31
C VAL A 26 -5.03 1.68 -10.25
N ASN A 27 -4.33 0.55 -10.28
CA ASN A 27 -4.72 -0.57 -11.12
C ASN A 27 -4.78 -1.83 -10.26
N VAL A 28 -5.98 -2.38 -10.07
CA VAL A 28 -6.18 -3.59 -9.27
C VAL A 28 -6.55 -4.72 -10.22
N ARG A 29 -5.79 -5.82 -10.16
CA ARG A 29 -5.94 -6.96 -11.07
C ARG A 29 -6.56 -8.19 -10.42
N THR A 30 -6.72 -8.15 -9.10
CA THR A 30 -7.20 -9.28 -8.30
C THR A 30 -8.35 -8.80 -7.43
N PRO A 31 -9.51 -9.51 -7.42
CA PRO A 31 -10.62 -9.10 -6.58
C PRO A 31 -10.40 -9.38 -5.10
N LYS A 32 -9.49 -10.29 -4.78
CA LYS A 32 -9.31 -10.76 -3.41
C LYS A 32 -7.87 -11.20 -3.16
N LEU A 33 -7.30 -10.71 -2.07
CA LEU A 33 -6.11 -11.28 -1.43
C LEU A 33 -6.58 -12.15 -0.28
N ARG A 34 -6.07 -11.95 0.94
CA ARG A 34 -6.61 -12.57 2.14
C ARG A 34 -8.08 -12.14 2.34
N GLU A 35 -8.34 -10.84 2.12
CA GLU A 35 -9.67 -10.25 2.17
C GLU A 35 -10.03 -9.69 0.81
N PRO A 36 -11.33 -9.50 0.50
CA PRO A 36 -11.72 -8.81 -0.72
C PRO A 36 -11.10 -7.42 -0.79
N LEU A 37 -10.64 -7.02 -1.98
CA LEU A 37 -10.11 -5.69 -2.19
C LEU A 37 -11.24 -4.72 -2.46
N GLN A 38 -11.19 -3.57 -1.81
CA GLN A 38 -12.10 -2.47 -2.05
C GLN A 38 -11.79 -1.83 -3.41
N ASP A 39 -12.63 -0.92 -3.85
CA ASP A 39 -12.42 -0.20 -5.12
C ASP A 39 -11.34 0.88 -4.95
N LEU A 40 -10.10 0.43 -4.84
CA LEU A 40 -8.95 1.32 -4.64
C LEU A 40 -8.75 2.25 -5.82
N ALA A 41 -9.14 1.83 -7.02
CA ALA A 41 -9.01 2.66 -8.22
C ALA A 41 -9.92 3.88 -8.16
N ALA A 42 -11.02 3.82 -7.41
CA ALA A 42 -11.89 4.97 -7.17
C ALA A 42 -11.50 5.73 -5.90
N LEU A 43 -10.99 5.05 -4.88
CA LEU A 43 -10.77 5.62 -3.55
C LEU A 43 -9.46 6.39 -3.41
N LEU A 44 -8.39 5.96 -4.06
CA LEU A 44 -7.06 6.51 -3.83
C LEU A 44 -6.66 7.68 -4.73
N PRO A 45 -7.05 7.76 -6.01
CA PRO A 45 -6.58 8.87 -6.86
C PRO A 45 -6.95 10.23 -6.28
N GLY A 46 -6.00 11.17 -6.32
CA GLY A 46 -6.15 12.50 -5.77
C GLY A 46 -5.71 12.64 -4.32
N LEU A 47 -5.51 11.53 -3.60
CA LEU A 47 -4.98 11.60 -2.24
C LEU A 47 -3.47 11.78 -2.26
N THR A 48 -2.96 12.56 -1.31
CA THR A 48 -1.52 12.79 -1.14
C THR A 48 -1.02 11.95 0.03
N LEU A 49 0.05 11.20 -0.19
CA LEU A 49 0.66 10.38 0.86
C LEU A 49 1.50 11.29 1.77
N GLU A 50 1.12 11.39 3.04
CA GLU A 50 1.82 12.21 4.02
C GLU A 50 2.86 11.44 4.81
N HIS A 51 2.53 10.20 5.18
CA HIS A 51 3.39 9.36 6.00
C HIS A 51 3.31 7.91 5.55
N LEU A 52 4.40 7.21 5.68
CA LEU A 52 4.46 5.76 5.52
C LEU A 52 5.25 5.23 6.72
N GLU A 53 4.57 4.53 7.62
CA GLU A 53 5.19 4.03 8.85
C GLU A 53 4.97 2.55 9.02
N ARG A 54 5.82 1.94 9.81
CA ARG A 54 5.71 0.53 10.17
C ARG A 54 5.20 0.39 11.61
N ARG A 55 4.23 -0.50 11.81
CA ARG A 55 3.81 -0.97 13.12
C ARG A 55 3.81 -2.49 13.08
N ALA A 56 4.71 -3.11 13.84
CA ALA A 56 4.96 -4.55 13.74
C ALA A 56 5.18 -4.95 12.26
N LYS A 57 4.41 -5.88 11.73
CA LYS A 57 4.53 -6.33 10.33
C LYS A 57 3.57 -5.60 9.39
N TYR A 58 2.92 -4.55 9.86
CA TYR A 58 2.04 -3.72 9.05
C TYR A 58 2.75 -2.48 8.55
N LEU A 59 2.37 -2.03 7.37
CA LEU A 59 2.67 -0.68 6.87
C LEU A 59 1.38 0.14 6.96
N ILE A 60 1.49 1.33 7.52
CA ILE A 60 0.38 2.28 7.64
C ILE A 60 0.70 3.46 6.73
N TRP A 61 -0.14 3.64 5.73
CA TRP A 61 -0.03 4.71 4.74
C TRP A 61 -1.06 5.78 5.12
N THR A 62 -0.61 6.95 5.50
CA THR A 62 -1.50 8.06 5.86
C THR A 62 -1.61 9.02 4.69
N PHE A 63 -2.81 9.20 4.19
CA PHE A 63 -3.13 10.09 3.07
C PHE A 63 -3.95 11.28 3.53
N ARG A 64 -3.92 12.35 2.74
CA ARG A 64 -4.78 13.51 2.89
C ARG A 64 -5.49 13.79 1.58
N SER A 65 -6.80 14.03 1.65
CA SER A 65 -7.59 14.43 0.48
C SER A 65 -7.39 15.92 0.17
N ALA A 66 -7.86 16.36 -0.99
CA ALA A 66 -7.82 17.77 -1.36
C ALA A 66 -8.61 18.65 -0.38
N ALA A 67 -9.64 18.09 0.25
CA ALA A 67 -10.44 18.79 1.28
C ALA A 67 -9.76 18.77 2.66
N GLY A 68 -8.59 18.15 2.80
CA GLY A 68 -7.87 18.06 4.06
C GLY A 68 -8.27 16.90 4.95
N GLU A 69 -9.10 16.01 4.47
CA GLU A 69 -9.55 14.84 5.23
C GLU A 69 -8.48 13.74 5.19
N LYS A 70 -8.31 13.04 6.31
CA LYS A 70 -7.35 11.94 6.38
C LYS A 70 -7.98 10.63 5.93
N ARG A 71 -7.16 9.81 5.27
CA ARG A 71 -7.49 8.45 4.83
C ARG A 71 -6.26 7.57 5.00
N TRP A 72 -6.46 6.27 5.10
CA TRP A 72 -5.37 5.34 5.37
C TRP A 72 -5.47 4.10 4.53
N LEU A 73 -4.30 3.52 4.23
CA LEU A 73 -4.19 2.11 3.89
C LEU A 73 -3.48 1.41 5.04
N LEU A 74 -4.02 0.27 5.43
CA LEU A 74 -3.35 -0.67 6.31
C LEU A 74 -2.97 -1.88 5.47
N THR A 75 -1.68 -2.16 5.35
CA THR A 75 -1.20 -3.25 4.50
C THR A 75 -0.33 -4.21 5.27
N HIS A 76 -0.43 -5.49 4.90
CA HIS A 76 0.37 -6.57 5.45
C HIS A 76 0.84 -7.45 4.30
N MET A 77 2.13 -7.78 4.28
CA MET A 77 2.71 -8.55 3.16
C MET A 77 2.47 -10.07 3.27
N GLY A 78 1.83 -10.52 4.34
CA GLY A 78 1.54 -11.93 4.51
C GLY A 78 2.79 -12.77 4.55
N MET A 79 2.80 -13.87 3.80
CA MET A 79 3.92 -14.81 3.77
C MET A 79 4.83 -14.60 2.56
N SER A 80 4.31 -14.08 1.45
CA SER A 80 5.05 -13.97 0.19
C SER A 80 4.90 -12.62 -0.50
N GLY A 81 4.23 -11.66 0.16
CA GLY A 81 4.00 -10.36 -0.44
C GLY A 81 5.23 -9.48 -0.47
N SER A 82 5.29 -8.61 -1.46
CA SER A 82 6.31 -7.58 -1.56
C SER A 82 5.78 -6.35 -2.28
N TRP A 83 6.30 -5.20 -1.90
CA TRP A 83 6.07 -3.94 -2.60
C TRP A 83 7.36 -3.53 -3.30
N ARG A 84 7.26 -3.24 -4.59
CA ARG A 84 8.40 -2.78 -5.39
C ARG A 84 8.07 -1.48 -6.08
N ILE A 85 9.11 -0.65 -6.22
CA ILE A 85 8.97 0.64 -6.89
C ILE A 85 9.60 0.57 -8.27
N TRP A 86 8.94 1.21 -9.24
CA TRP A 86 9.41 1.31 -10.63
C TRP A 86 9.25 2.74 -11.09
N SER A 87 10.23 3.24 -11.83
CA SER A 87 10.04 4.46 -12.63
C SER A 87 9.23 4.09 -13.86
N LEU A 88 8.33 4.98 -14.28
CA LEU A 88 7.56 4.74 -15.50
C LEU A 88 8.41 4.95 -16.75
N PRO A 89 8.24 4.12 -17.80
CA PRO A 89 7.29 3.02 -17.90
C PRO A 89 7.73 1.79 -17.09
N ALA A 90 6.79 1.20 -16.38
CA ALA A 90 7.06 0.00 -15.59
C ALA A 90 7.00 -1.27 -16.47
N PRO A 91 7.65 -2.36 -16.04
CA PRO A 91 7.47 -3.64 -16.73
C PRO A 91 6.01 -4.07 -16.73
N SER A 92 5.64 -4.88 -17.72
CA SER A 92 4.31 -5.47 -17.76
C SER A 92 4.05 -6.29 -16.50
N ALA A 93 2.82 -6.23 -16.00
CA ALA A 93 2.43 -6.97 -14.82
C ALA A 93 2.42 -8.47 -15.10
N HIS A 94 2.88 -9.24 -14.12
CA HIS A 94 2.83 -10.69 -14.13
C HIS A 94 1.62 -11.21 -13.33
N LYS A 95 1.41 -12.50 -13.36
CA LYS A 95 0.25 -13.17 -12.78
C LYS A 95 0.05 -12.90 -11.28
N HIS A 96 1.14 -12.67 -10.53
CA HIS A 96 1.05 -12.40 -9.08
C HIS A 96 1.18 -10.92 -8.72
N ASP A 97 1.18 -10.05 -9.72
CA ASP A 97 1.21 -8.60 -9.54
C ASP A 97 -0.23 -8.11 -9.42
N HIS A 98 -0.70 -7.93 -8.19
CA HIS A 98 -2.12 -7.75 -7.90
C HIS A 98 -2.59 -6.31 -7.93
N ALA A 99 -1.72 -5.37 -7.61
CA ALA A 99 -2.10 -3.96 -7.55
C ALA A 99 -0.91 -3.06 -7.86
N ASP A 100 -1.20 -1.96 -8.55
CA ASP A 100 -0.27 -0.86 -8.78
C ASP A 100 -0.86 0.42 -8.25
N ILE A 101 -0.07 1.18 -7.51
CA ILE A 101 -0.41 2.54 -7.09
C ILE A 101 0.57 3.47 -7.79
N VAL A 102 0.07 4.40 -8.59
CA VAL A 102 0.88 5.31 -9.38
C VAL A 102 0.91 6.68 -8.71
N PHE A 103 2.13 7.19 -8.52
CA PHE A 103 2.41 8.50 -7.95
C PHE A 103 3.17 9.32 -9.01
N GLY A 104 2.45 9.85 -10.01
CA GLY A 104 3.07 10.60 -11.09
C GLY A 104 3.97 9.73 -11.98
N ASP A 105 5.28 9.89 -11.84
CA ASP A 105 6.27 9.18 -12.66
C ASP A 105 6.82 7.91 -12.01
N VAL A 106 6.32 7.54 -10.84
CA VAL A 106 6.69 6.29 -10.16
C VAL A 106 5.46 5.44 -9.91
N LEU A 107 5.68 4.12 -9.89
CA LEU A 107 4.65 3.13 -9.66
C LEU A 107 5.12 2.20 -8.55
N VAL A 108 4.22 1.90 -7.62
CA VAL A 108 4.48 0.95 -6.54
C VAL A 108 3.60 -0.26 -6.79
N ARG A 109 4.23 -1.43 -6.90
CA ARG A 109 3.56 -2.68 -7.29
C ARG A 109 3.57 -3.67 -6.16
N TYR A 110 2.38 -4.22 -5.86
CA TYR A 110 2.23 -5.28 -4.87
C TYR A 110 2.18 -6.64 -5.56
N THR A 111 3.11 -7.51 -5.18
CA THR A 111 3.23 -8.87 -5.69
C THR A 111 3.06 -9.85 -4.54
N ASP A 112 2.22 -10.87 -4.71
CA ASP A 112 1.95 -11.83 -3.62
C ASP A 112 1.46 -13.17 -4.19
N PRO A 113 2.37 -14.12 -4.45
CA PRO A 113 1.98 -15.41 -5.02
C PRO A 113 0.95 -16.17 -4.20
N ARG A 114 1.02 -16.10 -2.87
CA ARG A 114 0.13 -16.86 -1.99
C ARG A 114 -1.14 -16.10 -1.59
N ARG A 115 -1.22 -14.80 -1.87
CA ARG A 115 -2.38 -13.95 -1.57
C ARG A 115 -2.76 -13.91 -0.08
N PHE A 116 -1.79 -14.06 0.81
CA PHE A 116 -2.02 -14.00 2.25
C PHE A 116 -1.82 -12.59 2.82
N GLY A 117 -1.38 -11.66 2.00
CA GLY A 117 -1.30 -10.25 2.38
C GLY A 117 -2.66 -9.57 2.36
N SER A 118 -2.68 -8.31 2.77
CA SER A 118 -3.89 -7.51 2.79
C SER A 118 -3.60 -6.07 2.43
N ILE A 119 -4.59 -5.42 1.79
CA ILE A 119 -4.59 -3.99 1.49
C ILE A 119 -5.98 -3.49 1.88
N LEU A 120 -6.07 -2.73 2.96
CA LEU A 120 -7.33 -2.28 3.50
C LEU A 120 -7.38 -0.75 3.53
N PHE A 121 -8.35 -0.17 2.83
CA PHE A 121 -8.61 1.27 2.89
C PHE A 121 -9.49 1.59 4.10
N MET A 122 -9.11 2.63 4.86
CA MET A 122 -9.81 3.02 6.07
C MET A 122 -10.05 4.52 6.12
N THR A 123 -11.20 4.90 6.66
CA THR A 123 -11.55 6.30 6.90
C THR A 123 -11.32 6.70 8.37
N THR A 124 -10.94 5.74 9.21
CA THR A 124 -10.54 5.95 10.61
C THR A 124 -9.10 5.51 10.79
N ASP A 125 -8.40 6.15 11.71
CA ASP A 125 -6.98 5.84 11.95
C ASP A 125 -6.83 4.39 12.42
N PRO A 126 -6.09 3.56 11.68
CA PRO A 126 -5.90 2.15 12.06
C PRO A 126 -5.28 1.97 13.44
N ARG A 127 -4.46 2.92 13.87
CA ARG A 127 -3.80 2.86 15.19
C ARG A 127 -4.79 3.00 16.33
N LYS A 128 -5.97 3.57 16.09
CA LYS A 128 -7.04 3.75 17.07
C LYS A 128 -8.06 2.63 17.04
N SER A 129 -8.27 2.02 15.88
CA SER A 129 -9.32 1.03 15.68
C SER A 129 -8.84 -0.40 15.85
N LEU A 130 -7.52 -0.64 15.85
CA LEU A 130 -6.93 -1.96 16.05
C LEU A 130 -6.11 -1.96 17.33
N PRO A 131 -6.13 -3.05 18.12
CA PRO A 131 -5.24 -3.17 19.26
C PRO A 131 -3.78 -3.06 18.83
N LEU A 132 -3.01 -2.20 19.50
CA LEU A 132 -1.59 -2.00 19.16
C LEU A 132 -0.78 -3.28 19.26
N THR A 133 -1.19 -4.19 20.13
CA THR A 133 -0.53 -5.48 20.29
C THR A 133 -0.67 -6.37 19.05
N LYS A 134 -1.58 -6.05 18.14
CA LYS A 134 -1.80 -6.79 16.91
C LYS A 134 -1.20 -6.12 15.69
N LEU A 135 -0.65 -4.95 15.88
CA LEU A 135 -0.05 -4.19 14.79
C LEU A 135 1.47 -4.45 14.61
#